data_b8f7575cfcf35be47c2896ffed9c13b3
#
_entry.id   b8f7575cfcf35be47c2896ffed9c13b3
#
_cell.length_a   1.000
_cell.length_b   1.000
_cell.length_c   1.000
_cell.angle_alpha   90.00
_cell.angle_beta   90.00
_cell.angle_gamma   90.00
#
_symmetry.space_group_name_H-M   'P 1'
#
loop_
_entity.id
_entity.type
_entity.pdbx_description
1 polymer ?
#
loop_
_entity_poly.entity_id
_entity_poly.type
_entity_poly.pdbx_seq_one_letter_code
_entity_poly.pdbx_strand_id
1 'polypeptide(L)'
;MSRPAATLSLAASCLMLHGCAWFDSWLPFSYSRMPLPKTASRHGATREAVVRAGGNPRSVWMVRNGSGVCYNYLLEHGNDRRPYFVVFDKAGVVTQYGFDTCMDADRSGRFRTGKGDAS
;
A
#
# COMPACT_ATOMS: atom_id res chain seq x y z
N MET A 1 -26.34 30.63 42.79
CA MET A 1 -25.00 31.13 42.58
C MET A 1 -24.04 30.11 42.03
N SER A 2 -24.50 28.95 41.67
CA SER A 2 -23.69 27.88 41.09
C SER A 2 -23.73 27.83 39.55
N ARG A 3 -24.29 28.82 38.94
CA ARG A 3 -24.53 28.84 37.48
C ARG A 3 -23.28 28.93 36.61
N PRO A 4 -22.20 29.59 37.00
CA PRO A 4 -21.03 29.66 36.15
C PRO A 4 -20.32 28.34 35.92
N ALA A 5 -20.45 27.39 36.84
CA ALA A 5 -19.76 26.11 36.71
C ALA A 5 -20.30 25.22 35.57
N ALA A 6 -21.61 25.32 35.31
CA ALA A 6 -22.22 24.54 34.24
C ALA A 6 -21.80 24.99 32.85
N THR A 7 -21.55 26.26 32.68
CA THR A 7 -21.13 26.85 31.41
C THR A 7 -19.71 26.42 31.03
N LEU A 8 -18.84 26.34 32.03
CA LEU A 8 -17.45 25.91 31.83
C LEU A 8 -17.36 24.45 31.41
N SER A 9 -18.26 23.62 31.92
CA SER A 9 -18.31 22.21 31.59
C SER A 9 -18.63 21.94 30.12
N LEU A 10 -19.53 22.72 29.55
CA LEU A 10 -19.91 22.61 28.15
C LEU A 10 -18.77 23.01 27.19
N ALA A 11 -18.00 24.04 27.57
CA ALA A 11 -16.88 24.47 26.75
C ALA A 11 -15.77 23.43 26.70
N ALA A 12 -15.54 22.73 27.80
CA ALA A 12 -14.55 21.65 27.83
C ALA A 12 -14.91 20.48 26.91
N SER A 13 -16.18 20.16 26.81
CA SER A 13 -16.65 19.08 25.91
C SER A 13 -16.43 19.42 24.45
N CYS A 14 -16.65 20.65 24.05
CA CYS A 14 -16.41 21.08 22.67
C CYS A 14 -14.94 21.01 22.29
N LEU A 15 -14.05 21.34 23.21
CA LEU A 15 -12.60 21.29 22.98
C LEU A 15 -12.11 19.87 22.75
N MET A 16 -12.69 18.89 23.41
CA MET A 16 -12.32 17.48 23.22
C MET A 16 -12.68 16.96 21.83
N LEU A 17 -13.83 17.36 21.30
CA LEU A 17 -14.23 16.95 19.95
C LEU A 17 -13.29 17.53 18.89
N HIS A 18 -12.83 18.74 19.05
CA HIS A 18 -11.87 19.34 18.14
C HIS A 18 -10.51 18.64 18.21
N GLY A 19 -10.10 18.15 19.36
CA GLY A 19 -8.86 17.43 19.54
C GLY A 19 -8.81 16.14 18.75
N CYS A 20 -9.92 15.42 18.64
CA CYS A 20 -9.99 14.18 17.88
C CYS A 20 -9.81 14.41 16.37
N ALA A 21 -10.38 15.47 15.82
CA ALA A 21 -10.22 15.81 14.42
C ALA A 21 -8.77 16.17 14.06
N TRP A 22 -8.08 16.82 14.99
CA TRP A 22 -6.67 17.16 14.80
C TRP A 22 -5.77 15.95 14.78
N PHE A 23 -6.09 14.93 15.52
CA PHE A 23 -5.28 13.73 15.60
C PHE A 23 -5.21 13.01 14.27
N ASP A 24 -6.31 12.96 13.50
CA ASP A 24 -6.35 12.30 12.21
C ASP A 24 -5.43 12.95 11.19
N SER A 25 -5.26 14.28 11.24
CA SER A 25 -4.41 14.99 10.30
C SER A 25 -2.91 14.83 10.58
N TRP A 26 -2.55 14.26 11.73
CA TRP A 26 -1.15 14.05 12.13
C TRP A 26 -0.59 12.71 11.73
N LEU A 27 -1.42 11.80 11.22
CA LEU A 27 -0.93 10.49 10.78
C LEU A 27 -0.06 10.65 9.55
N PRO A 28 1.17 10.10 9.57
CA PRO A 28 2.05 10.18 8.41
C PRO A 28 1.47 9.41 7.24
N PHE A 29 1.74 9.90 6.03
CA PHE A 29 1.37 9.19 4.83
C PHE A 29 2.11 7.85 4.75
N SER A 30 1.42 6.80 4.32
CA SER A 30 2.01 5.49 4.09
C SER A 30 1.65 4.99 2.70
N TYR A 31 2.65 4.63 1.92
CA TYR A 31 2.44 4.07 0.59
C TYR A 31 1.65 2.75 0.64
N SER A 32 1.77 2.01 1.72
CA SER A 32 1.03 0.74 1.87
C SER A 32 -0.48 0.93 1.94
N ARG A 33 -0.95 2.14 2.18
CA ARG A 33 -2.39 2.48 2.20
C ARG A 33 -2.93 2.86 0.82
N MET A 34 -2.07 3.05 -0.16
CA MET A 34 -2.51 3.33 -1.52
C MET A 34 -3.28 2.14 -2.10
N PRO A 35 -4.18 2.39 -3.10
CA PRO A 35 -5.02 1.31 -3.64
C PRO A 35 -4.23 0.10 -4.15
N LEU A 36 -3.12 0.32 -4.84
CA LEU A 36 -2.34 -0.77 -5.41
C LEU A 36 -1.69 -1.66 -4.35
N PRO A 37 -0.87 -1.14 -3.42
CA PRO A 37 -0.31 -1.99 -2.37
C PRO A 37 -1.37 -2.66 -1.52
N LYS A 38 -2.44 -1.96 -1.22
CA LYS A 38 -3.54 -2.48 -0.43
C LYS A 38 -4.21 -3.68 -1.11
N THR A 39 -4.40 -3.60 -2.43
CA THR A 39 -4.99 -4.69 -3.20
C THR A 39 -4.02 -5.85 -3.35
N ALA A 40 -2.76 -5.58 -3.70
CA ALA A 40 -1.75 -6.62 -3.92
C ALA A 40 -1.49 -7.44 -2.65
N SER A 41 -1.64 -6.85 -1.47
CA SER A 41 -1.40 -7.54 -0.20
C SER A 41 -2.57 -8.40 0.26
N ARG A 42 -3.70 -8.37 -0.42
CA ARG A 42 -4.84 -9.21 -0.07
C ARG A 42 -4.58 -10.65 -0.44
N HIS A 43 -4.97 -11.57 0.43
CA HIS A 43 -4.86 -12.98 0.15
C HIS A 43 -5.67 -13.33 -1.10
N GLY A 44 -5.03 -14.02 -2.05
CA GLY A 44 -5.69 -14.43 -3.29
C GLY A 44 -5.92 -13.32 -4.31
N ALA A 45 -5.25 -12.18 -4.17
CA ALA A 45 -5.40 -11.08 -5.12
C ALA A 45 -5.07 -11.53 -6.54
N THR A 46 -5.86 -11.05 -7.52
CA THR A 46 -5.72 -11.41 -8.91
C THR A 46 -5.10 -10.28 -9.72
N ARG A 47 -4.58 -10.65 -10.91
CA ARG A 47 -4.06 -9.66 -11.87
C ARG A 47 -5.13 -8.59 -12.18
N GLU A 48 -6.35 -9.02 -12.42
CA GLU A 48 -7.46 -8.12 -12.74
C GLU A 48 -7.72 -7.11 -11.61
N ALA A 49 -7.68 -7.56 -10.37
CA ALA A 49 -7.87 -6.68 -9.23
C ALA A 49 -6.71 -5.68 -9.09
N VAL A 50 -5.47 -6.15 -9.33
CA VAL A 50 -4.28 -5.29 -9.27
C VAL A 50 -4.32 -4.22 -10.36
N VAL A 51 -4.65 -4.60 -11.59
CA VAL A 51 -4.75 -3.64 -12.70
C VAL A 51 -5.88 -2.65 -12.45
N ARG A 52 -6.97 -3.09 -11.87
CA ARG A 52 -8.07 -2.19 -11.51
C ARG A 52 -7.67 -1.15 -10.48
N ALA A 53 -6.83 -1.54 -9.53
CA ALA A 53 -6.37 -0.65 -8.46
C ALA A 53 -5.23 0.27 -8.90
N GLY A 54 -4.28 -0.24 -9.68
CA GLY A 54 -3.05 0.47 -10.03
C GLY A 54 -2.92 0.86 -11.50
N GLY A 55 -3.85 0.44 -12.34
CA GLY A 55 -3.77 0.66 -13.79
C GLY A 55 -2.80 -0.31 -14.46
N ASN A 56 -2.49 -0.02 -15.71
CA ASN A 56 -1.50 -0.81 -16.43
C ASN A 56 -0.12 -0.59 -15.84
N PRO A 57 0.73 -1.65 -15.78
CA PRO A 57 2.08 -1.48 -15.29
C PRO A 57 2.91 -0.62 -16.24
N ARG A 58 3.96 -0.01 -15.72
CA ARG A 58 4.92 0.75 -16.54
C ARG A 58 5.72 -0.18 -17.45
N SER A 59 6.02 -1.36 -16.95
CA SER A 59 6.71 -2.39 -17.72
C SER A 59 6.44 -3.75 -17.09
N VAL A 60 6.72 -4.81 -17.87
CA VAL A 60 6.55 -6.18 -17.45
C VAL A 60 7.90 -6.88 -17.49
N TRP A 61 8.22 -7.62 -16.45
CA TRP A 61 9.45 -8.38 -16.32
C TRP A 61 9.11 -9.86 -16.20
N MET A 62 9.70 -10.66 -17.07
CA MET A 62 9.57 -12.12 -16.93
C MET A 62 10.50 -12.61 -15.83
N VAL A 63 9.94 -13.27 -14.84
CA VAL A 63 10.75 -13.81 -13.74
C VAL A 63 11.72 -14.84 -14.29
N ARG A 64 13.00 -14.73 -13.92
CA ARG A 64 14.07 -15.53 -14.53
C ARG A 64 13.91 -17.03 -14.33
N ASN A 65 13.32 -17.45 -13.21
CA ASN A 65 13.07 -18.87 -12.98
C ASN A 65 11.84 -19.42 -13.74
N GLY A 66 11.15 -18.58 -14.51
CA GLY A 66 10.00 -18.99 -15.30
C GLY A 66 8.71 -19.16 -14.50
N SER A 67 8.68 -18.79 -13.23
CA SER A 67 7.51 -19.05 -12.37
C SER A 67 6.35 -18.09 -12.64
N GLY A 68 6.57 -16.97 -13.33
CA GLY A 68 5.52 -16.01 -13.59
C GLY A 68 6.03 -14.72 -14.18
N VAL A 69 5.21 -13.67 -14.05
CA VAL A 69 5.50 -12.35 -14.55
C VAL A 69 5.48 -11.34 -13.41
N CYS A 70 6.31 -10.32 -13.53
CA CYS A 70 6.39 -9.24 -12.54
C CYS A 70 5.98 -7.93 -13.22
N TYR A 71 5.07 -7.21 -12.57
CA TYR A 71 4.61 -5.90 -13.03
C TYR A 71 5.34 -4.81 -12.28
N ASN A 72 5.94 -3.88 -13.02
CA ASN A 72 6.58 -2.69 -12.45
C ASN A 72 5.60 -1.52 -12.38
N TYR A 73 5.48 -0.96 -11.20
CA TYR A 73 4.70 0.25 -10.96
C TYR A 73 5.58 1.32 -10.35
N LEU A 74 5.14 2.56 -10.48
CA LEU A 74 5.75 3.69 -9.79
C LEU A 74 4.66 4.40 -8.99
N LEU A 75 4.77 4.36 -7.68
CA LEU A 75 3.84 5.04 -6.79
C LEU A 75 4.33 6.46 -6.56
N GLU A 76 3.42 7.41 -6.62
CA GLU A 76 3.75 8.82 -6.47
C GLU A 76 2.91 9.45 -5.37
N HIS A 77 3.56 10.27 -4.55
CA HIS A 77 2.90 11.09 -3.55
C HIS A 77 3.65 12.42 -3.45
N GLY A 78 3.02 13.50 -3.92
CA GLY A 78 3.69 14.79 -4.03
C GLY A 78 4.90 14.70 -4.96
N ASN A 79 6.07 15.05 -4.47
CA ASN A 79 7.33 14.94 -5.21
C ASN A 79 8.08 13.64 -4.95
N ASP A 80 7.53 12.77 -4.10
CA ASP A 80 8.16 11.51 -3.78
C ASP A 80 7.65 10.41 -4.70
N ARG A 81 8.55 9.48 -5.07
CA ARG A 81 8.24 8.36 -5.95
C ARG A 81 8.86 7.11 -5.41
N ARG A 82 8.12 6.01 -5.50
CA ARG A 82 8.60 4.72 -5.03
C ARG A 82 8.31 3.63 -6.04
N PRO A 83 9.29 2.81 -6.42
CA PRO A 83 9.02 1.64 -7.24
C PRO A 83 8.22 0.63 -6.43
N TYR A 84 7.37 -0.08 -7.11
CA TYR A 84 6.57 -1.15 -6.51
C TYR A 84 6.39 -2.27 -7.52
N PHE A 85 6.64 -3.50 -7.10
CA PHE A 85 6.46 -4.65 -7.98
C PHE A 85 5.34 -5.56 -7.49
N VAL A 86 4.72 -6.26 -8.42
CA VAL A 86 3.74 -7.30 -8.12
C VAL A 86 4.04 -8.49 -9.03
N VAL A 87 4.26 -9.65 -8.44
CA VAL A 87 4.51 -10.88 -9.18
C VAL A 87 3.25 -11.72 -9.21
N PHE A 88 2.92 -12.22 -10.41
CA PHE A 88 1.79 -13.11 -10.63
C PHE A 88 2.30 -14.47 -11.08
N ASP A 89 1.68 -15.54 -10.60
CA ASP A 89 1.93 -16.86 -11.09
C ASP A 89 1.23 -17.09 -12.43
N LYS A 90 1.34 -18.30 -12.98
CA LYS A 90 0.73 -18.65 -14.27
C LYS A 90 -0.80 -18.58 -14.25
N ALA A 91 -1.40 -18.69 -13.09
CA ALA A 91 -2.85 -18.57 -12.93
C ALA A 91 -3.31 -17.10 -12.78
N GLY A 92 -2.37 -16.15 -12.72
CA GLY A 92 -2.69 -14.74 -12.56
C GLY A 92 -2.98 -14.33 -11.11
N VAL A 93 -2.46 -15.10 -10.16
CA VAL A 93 -2.62 -14.79 -8.72
C VAL A 93 -1.34 -14.19 -8.19
N VAL A 94 -1.44 -13.16 -7.36
CA VAL A 94 -0.30 -12.49 -6.75
C VAL A 94 0.45 -13.46 -5.84
N THR A 95 1.74 -13.61 -6.06
CA THR A 95 2.61 -14.44 -5.24
C THR A 95 3.58 -13.62 -4.41
N GLN A 96 4.00 -12.46 -4.91
CA GLN A 96 4.93 -11.58 -4.20
C GLN A 96 4.67 -10.13 -4.58
N TYR A 97 5.09 -9.22 -3.71
CA TYR A 97 4.99 -7.78 -3.95
C TYR A 97 6.00 -7.06 -3.04
N GLY A 98 6.32 -5.83 -3.36
CA GLY A 98 7.22 -5.05 -2.52
C GLY A 98 7.62 -3.73 -3.14
N PHE A 99 8.34 -2.94 -2.37
CA PHE A 99 8.82 -1.61 -2.76
C PHE A 99 10.19 -1.74 -3.40
N ASP A 100 10.23 -2.16 -4.64
CA ASP A 100 11.44 -2.34 -5.42
C ASP A 100 11.06 -2.42 -6.89
N THR A 101 12.07 -2.51 -7.77
CA THR A 101 11.84 -2.85 -9.17
C THR A 101 11.81 -4.36 -9.34
N CYS A 102 11.11 -4.84 -10.35
CA CYS A 102 11.09 -6.27 -10.67
C CYS A 102 12.51 -6.81 -10.92
N MET A 103 13.32 -6.05 -11.65
CA MET A 103 14.68 -6.46 -11.98
C MET A 103 15.55 -6.63 -10.74
N ASP A 104 15.54 -5.64 -9.85
CA ASP A 104 16.37 -5.69 -8.65
C ASP A 104 15.91 -6.78 -7.69
N ALA A 105 14.61 -6.95 -7.53
CA ALA A 105 14.05 -8.00 -6.70
C ALA A 105 14.42 -9.39 -7.24
N ASP A 106 14.35 -9.58 -8.57
CA ASP A 106 14.73 -10.86 -9.19
C ASP A 106 16.22 -11.13 -9.04
N ARG A 107 17.06 -10.13 -9.30
CA ARG A 107 18.52 -10.25 -9.17
C ARG A 107 18.97 -10.53 -7.75
N SER A 108 18.29 -9.98 -6.79
CA SER A 108 18.61 -10.22 -5.37
C SER A 108 18.13 -11.58 -4.87
N GLY A 109 17.44 -12.36 -5.71
CA GLY A 109 16.97 -13.68 -5.37
C GLY A 109 15.66 -13.73 -4.60
N ARG A 110 14.93 -12.64 -4.52
CA ARG A 110 13.67 -12.58 -3.78
C ARG A 110 12.60 -13.53 -4.33
N PHE A 111 12.68 -13.86 -5.61
CA PHE A 111 11.69 -14.73 -6.26
C PHE A 111 12.08 -16.21 -6.28
N ARG A 112 13.26 -16.55 -5.78
CA ARG A 112 13.76 -17.93 -5.84
C ARG A 112 12.97 -18.92 -5.02
N THR A 113 12.50 -18.50 -3.87
CA THR A 113 11.85 -19.41 -2.92
C THR A 113 10.43 -19.77 -3.32
N GLY A 114 9.82 -19.02 -4.21
CA GLY A 114 8.43 -19.23 -4.57
C GLY A 114 7.45 -19.01 -3.43
N LYS A 115 7.93 -18.58 -2.27
CA LYS A 115 7.08 -18.23 -1.14
C LYS A 115 6.73 -16.76 -1.26
N GLY A 116 5.46 -16.45 -1.17
CA GLY A 116 5.00 -15.10 -1.20
C GLY A 116 5.38 -14.36 0.06
N ASP A 117 6.61 -13.93 0.14
CA ASP A 117 7.03 -13.05 1.22
C ASP A 117 6.73 -11.63 0.83
N ALA A 118 5.73 -11.13 1.47
CA ALA A 118 5.40 -9.73 1.40
C ALA A 118 6.51 -8.95 2.07
N SER A 119 7.11 -8.09 1.37
CA SER A 119 8.13 -7.24 1.98
C SER A 119 7.68 -5.79 2.02
#